data_1154558b931e8d43d2a2f2a426693eef
#
_entry.id   1154558b931e8d43d2a2f2a426693eef
#
_cell.length_a   1.000
_cell.length_b   1.000
_cell.length_c   1.000
_cell.angle_alpha   90.00
_cell.angle_beta   90.00
_cell.angle_gamma   90.00
#
_symmetry.space_group_name_H-M   'P 1'
#
loop_
_entity.id
_entity.type
_entity.pdbx_description
1 polymer ?
#
loop_
_entity_poly.entity_id
_entity_poly.type
_entity_poly.pdbx_seq_one_letter_code
_entity_poly.pdbx_strand_id
1 'polypeptide(L)'
;MILSGKTVLRMFQKMLFTLCLTSLLLVNCSLFSQSTDAALRAKAQQLAERYIITDGHVDLPYRLRIQNFRPTKEYLGIPISTPDGDFDYERAKKGGLDAPFMSIYIPASYQTEGGAKEFADSLIDMVSSIAVAHPDKFMMANSPADVKVAFAAGKIALPMGMENGAPIEDDLANVAYFRKRGIDYITLTHSKDNLICDSSYDTTRTWNGLSPFGREVIAEMNKVGIMVDISHVSDSTFWQVMALSQAPCIASHSSVRKFTPGFERNMNDDMIKALAQKGGVIQINFGSTFLDGNVAAQRDSLRTLLQNILAEKELSFRDEAAKPIIEKFQQEHPALFADVETVADHIDHVVALSGVDHVAFGSDFDGVGDSLPTGLKDVSMYPNLIMELLRRGYQEDEIAKICYSNVFRVWRQVALVAESL
;
A
#
# COMPACT_ATOMS: atom_id res chain seq x y z
N MET A 1 30.15 -43.09 51.06
CA MET A 1 29.10 -44.00 50.57
C MET A 1 29.21 -44.08 49.06
N ILE A 2 29.88 -45.10 48.56
CA ILE A 2 30.15 -45.21 47.11
C ILE A 2 28.96 -45.93 46.48
N LEU A 3 28.24 -45.25 45.58
CA LEU A 3 27.12 -45.86 44.87
C LEU A 3 27.59 -47.07 44.03
N SER A 4 26.89 -48.20 44.12
CA SER A 4 27.25 -49.40 43.38
C SER A 4 27.18 -49.13 41.85
N GLY A 5 28.12 -49.71 41.08
CA GLY A 5 28.20 -49.55 39.63
C GLY A 5 26.90 -49.85 38.88
N LYS A 6 26.04 -50.71 39.43
CA LYS A 6 24.70 -51.00 38.90
C LYS A 6 23.71 -49.84 39.03
N THR A 7 23.86 -49.01 40.08
CA THR A 7 22.99 -47.83 40.31
C THR A 7 23.39 -46.70 39.36
N VAL A 8 24.68 -46.49 39.15
CA VAL A 8 25.21 -45.50 38.19
C VAL A 8 24.81 -45.85 36.75
N LEU A 9 24.92 -47.13 36.36
CA LEU A 9 24.53 -47.56 35.02
C LEU A 9 23.01 -47.42 34.76
N ARG A 10 22.16 -47.67 35.74
CA ARG A 10 20.70 -47.43 35.63
C ARG A 10 20.37 -45.93 35.56
N MET A 11 21.06 -45.08 36.25
CA MET A 11 20.88 -43.63 36.13
C MET A 11 21.30 -43.13 34.73
N PHE A 12 22.43 -43.61 34.19
CA PHE A 12 22.90 -43.28 32.86
C PHE A 12 21.95 -43.76 31.76
N GLN A 13 21.42 -44.98 31.88
CA GLN A 13 20.40 -45.51 30.95
C GLN A 13 19.09 -44.70 31.00
N LYS A 14 18.60 -44.31 32.17
CA LYS A 14 17.44 -43.44 32.30
C LYS A 14 17.68 -42.04 31.69
N MET A 15 18.85 -41.46 31.91
CA MET A 15 19.21 -40.18 31.37
C MET A 15 19.31 -40.22 29.83
N LEU A 16 19.92 -41.26 29.25
CA LEU A 16 19.97 -41.48 27.80
C LEU A 16 18.57 -41.69 27.21
N PHE A 17 17.72 -42.46 27.88
CA PHE A 17 16.33 -42.69 27.43
C PHE A 17 15.50 -41.43 27.48
N THR A 18 15.67 -40.59 28.49
CA THR A 18 14.99 -39.27 28.60
C THR A 18 15.50 -38.31 27.52
N LEU A 19 16.83 -38.28 27.23
CA LEU A 19 17.41 -37.44 26.16
C LEU A 19 16.92 -37.87 24.76
N CYS A 20 16.81 -39.19 24.52
CA CYS A 20 16.28 -39.71 23.24
C CYS A 20 14.78 -39.38 23.09
N LEU A 21 13.99 -39.45 24.19
CA LEU A 21 12.56 -39.14 24.13
C LEU A 21 12.31 -37.65 23.88
N THR A 22 13.10 -36.78 24.53
CA THR A 22 13.02 -35.31 24.31
C THR A 22 13.47 -34.92 22.91
N SER A 23 14.53 -35.52 22.38
CA SER A 23 14.96 -35.26 21.01
C SER A 23 13.94 -35.77 19.97
N LEU A 24 13.31 -36.90 20.19
CA LEU A 24 12.27 -37.43 19.31
C LEU A 24 11.00 -36.54 19.32
N LEU A 25 10.61 -36.02 20.48
CA LEU A 25 9.51 -35.05 20.61
C LEU A 25 9.82 -33.72 19.90
N LEU A 26 11.03 -33.19 20.03
CA LEU A 26 11.47 -31.97 19.34
C LEU A 26 11.50 -32.14 17.83
N VAL A 27 12.00 -33.29 17.33
CA VAL A 27 12.01 -33.60 15.89
C VAL A 27 10.59 -33.76 15.34
N ASN A 28 9.68 -34.44 16.07
CA ASN A 28 8.30 -34.57 15.65
C ASN A 28 7.55 -33.23 15.67
N CYS A 29 7.77 -32.37 16.66
CA CYS A 29 7.21 -31.01 16.70
C CYS A 29 7.69 -30.16 15.52
N SER A 30 8.99 -30.21 15.18
CA SER A 30 9.53 -29.44 14.05
C SER A 30 9.02 -29.96 12.70
N LEU A 31 8.88 -31.28 12.51
CA LEU A 31 8.33 -31.87 11.30
C LEU A 31 6.83 -31.55 11.15
N PHE A 32 6.08 -31.57 12.24
CA PHE A 32 4.65 -31.22 12.24
C PHE A 32 4.46 -29.71 11.91
N SER A 33 5.27 -28.84 12.51
CA SER A 33 5.24 -27.39 12.21
C SER A 33 5.60 -27.12 10.75
N GLN A 34 6.65 -27.74 10.21
CA GLN A 34 7.04 -27.61 8.79
C GLN A 34 5.94 -28.11 7.84
N SER A 35 5.27 -29.21 8.16
CA SER A 35 4.17 -29.71 7.34
C SER A 35 2.95 -28.78 7.37
N THR A 36 2.68 -28.16 8.51
CA THR A 36 1.59 -27.18 8.67
C THR A 36 1.89 -25.89 7.88
N ASP A 37 3.11 -25.36 7.96
CA ASP A 37 3.53 -24.17 7.22
C ASP A 37 3.53 -24.41 5.70
N ALA A 38 3.98 -25.58 5.24
CA ALA A 38 3.92 -25.92 3.82
C ALA A 38 2.46 -26.01 3.30
N ALA A 39 1.55 -26.57 4.10
CA ALA A 39 0.13 -26.63 3.77
C ALA A 39 -0.52 -25.22 3.73
N LEU A 40 -0.22 -24.37 4.71
CA LEU A 40 -0.69 -22.99 4.73
C LEU A 40 -0.16 -22.18 3.53
N ARG A 41 1.11 -22.34 3.19
CA ARG A 41 1.73 -21.69 2.01
C ARG A 41 1.06 -22.13 0.71
N ALA A 42 0.84 -23.43 0.53
CA ALA A 42 0.13 -23.95 -0.64
C ALA A 42 -1.30 -23.43 -0.72
N LYS A 43 -2.00 -23.36 0.43
CA LYS A 43 -3.34 -22.80 0.51
C LYS A 43 -3.37 -21.31 0.19
N ALA A 44 -2.42 -20.53 0.71
CA ALA A 44 -2.30 -19.11 0.43
C ALA A 44 -2.07 -18.84 -1.07
N GLN A 45 -1.19 -19.61 -1.71
CA GLN A 45 -0.97 -19.52 -3.15
C GLN A 45 -2.26 -19.86 -3.93
N GLN A 46 -2.97 -20.92 -3.55
CA GLN A 46 -4.25 -21.28 -4.15
C GLN A 46 -5.30 -20.16 -4.01
N LEU A 47 -5.36 -19.48 -2.86
CA LEU A 47 -6.30 -18.38 -2.66
C LEU A 47 -5.91 -17.14 -3.47
N ALA A 48 -4.61 -16.83 -3.59
CA ALA A 48 -4.11 -15.75 -4.42
C ALA A 48 -4.42 -15.97 -5.92
N GLU A 49 -4.45 -17.22 -6.38
CA GLU A 49 -4.81 -17.56 -7.76
C GLU A 49 -6.34 -17.59 -7.99
N ARG A 50 -7.10 -17.88 -6.94
CA ARG A 50 -8.55 -18.06 -7.00
C ARG A 50 -9.32 -16.75 -6.85
N TYR A 51 -8.85 -15.87 -5.99
CA TYR A 51 -9.50 -14.59 -5.72
C TYR A 51 -8.79 -13.47 -6.46
N ILE A 52 -9.55 -12.49 -6.91
CA ILE A 52 -8.98 -11.23 -7.38
C ILE A 52 -8.21 -10.61 -6.23
N ILE A 53 -7.00 -10.12 -6.48
CA ILE A 53 -6.29 -9.25 -5.55
C ILE A 53 -6.30 -7.84 -6.12
N THR A 54 -6.92 -6.91 -5.39
CA THR A 54 -6.83 -5.46 -5.62
C THR A 54 -5.77 -4.87 -4.72
N ASP A 55 -5.09 -3.84 -5.21
CA ASP A 55 -4.23 -2.99 -4.40
C ASP A 55 -4.63 -1.54 -4.60
N GLY A 56 -4.83 -0.81 -3.51
CA GLY A 56 -5.32 0.56 -3.55
C GLY A 56 -4.37 1.57 -4.15
N HIS A 57 -3.05 1.26 -4.23
CA HIS A 57 -2.07 2.23 -4.66
C HIS A 57 -0.75 1.61 -5.09
N VAL A 58 -0.37 1.82 -6.36
CA VAL A 58 0.91 1.39 -6.92
C VAL A 58 1.48 2.50 -7.80
N ASP A 59 2.68 3.01 -7.46
CA ASP A 59 3.31 4.16 -8.10
C ASP A 59 4.12 3.83 -9.36
N LEU A 60 3.80 2.72 -10.01
CA LEU A 60 4.44 2.32 -11.26
C LEU A 60 4.50 3.46 -12.30
N PRO A 61 3.43 4.23 -12.58
CA PRO A 61 3.48 5.25 -13.62
C PRO A 61 4.52 6.32 -13.33
N TYR A 62 4.63 6.79 -12.08
CA TYR A 62 5.62 7.78 -11.70
C TYR A 62 7.04 7.22 -11.69
N ARG A 63 7.24 5.99 -11.20
CA ARG A 63 8.54 5.29 -11.31
C ARG A 63 9.01 5.20 -12.76
N LEU A 64 8.15 4.77 -13.66
CA LEU A 64 8.48 4.70 -15.09
C LEU A 64 8.81 6.07 -15.66
N ARG A 65 8.09 7.11 -15.27
CA ARG A 65 8.35 8.49 -15.69
C ARG A 65 9.74 8.94 -15.28
N ILE A 66 10.15 8.69 -14.02
CA ILE A 66 11.48 9.09 -13.52
C ILE A 66 12.59 8.26 -14.17
N GLN A 67 12.45 6.94 -14.22
CA GLN A 67 13.48 6.03 -14.70
C GLN A 67 13.67 6.06 -16.20
N ASN A 68 12.58 6.18 -16.96
CA ASN A 68 12.60 6.17 -18.43
C ASN A 68 12.64 7.57 -19.01
N PHE A 69 12.33 8.57 -18.23
CA PHE A 69 12.30 9.96 -18.66
C PHE A 69 13.70 10.57 -18.66
N ARG A 70 14.59 9.98 -19.44
CA ARG A 70 15.77 10.69 -19.89
C ARG A 70 15.39 11.39 -21.19
N PRO A 71 15.84 12.64 -21.41
CA PRO A 71 15.51 13.40 -22.62
C PRO A 71 15.82 12.72 -23.95
N THR A 72 16.57 11.62 -23.89
CA THR A 72 17.07 10.86 -25.05
C THR A 72 16.44 9.46 -25.19
N LYS A 73 15.51 9.05 -24.33
CA LYS A 73 14.89 7.73 -24.41
C LYS A 73 13.40 7.86 -24.69
N GLU A 74 12.95 7.19 -25.75
CA GLU A 74 11.55 6.91 -25.93
C GLU A 74 11.03 6.04 -24.78
N TYR A 75 9.79 6.28 -24.38
CA TYR A 75 9.11 5.43 -23.44
C TYR A 75 8.89 4.05 -24.07
N LEU A 76 9.45 3.02 -23.48
CA LEU A 76 9.41 1.64 -24.01
C LEU A 76 8.27 0.79 -23.43
N GLY A 77 7.41 1.36 -22.60
CA GLY A 77 6.36 0.63 -21.89
C GLY A 77 6.86 -0.05 -20.62
N ILE A 78 5.98 -0.83 -19.99
CA ILE A 78 6.31 -1.56 -18.77
C ILE A 78 7.23 -2.74 -19.06
N PRO A 79 8.29 -2.96 -18.30
CA PRO A 79 9.05 -4.21 -18.34
C PRO A 79 8.14 -5.39 -17.95
N ILE A 80 8.12 -6.43 -18.78
CA ILE A 80 7.38 -7.66 -18.46
C ILE A 80 8.07 -8.43 -17.34
N SER A 81 9.39 -8.35 -17.26
CA SER A 81 10.20 -8.88 -16.16
C SER A 81 11.41 -7.97 -15.94
N THR A 82 11.63 -7.52 -14.71
CA THR A 82 12.74 -6.64 -14.35
C THR A 82 13.19 -6.88 -12.91
N PRO A 83 14.50 -6.75 -12.58
CA PRO A 83 14.94 -6.71 -11.19
C PRO A 83 14.64 -5.37 -10.50
N ASP A 84 14.30 -4.32 -11.29
CA ASP A 84 14.13 -2.95 -10.77
C ASP A 84 12.69 -2.70 -10.35
N GLY A 85 12.52 -1.93 -9.28
CA GLY A 85 11.24 -1.56 -8.70
C GLY A 85 10.49 -2.75 -8.10
N ASP A 86 9.25 -2.48 -7.68
CA ASP A 86 8.45 -3.43 -6.90
C ASP A 86 7.40 -4.14 -7.75
N PHE A 87 7.07 -3.58 -8.93
CA PHE A 87 6.08 -4.10 -9.86
C PHE A 87 6.67 -4.45 -11.23
N ASP A 88 6.38 -5.66 -11.71
CA ASP A 88 6.36 -6.06 -13.11
C ASP A 88 5.28 -7.14 -13.34
N TYR A 89 5.01 -7.46 -14.63
CA TYR A 89 3.94 -8.40 -14.99
C TYR A 89 4.17 -9.80 -14.41
N GLU A 90 5.40 -10.34 -14.53
CA GLU A 90 5.70 -11.72 -14.10
C GLU A 90 5.59 -11.86 -12.57
N ARG A 91 6.10 -10.88 -11.82
CA ARG A 91 5.97 -10.86 -10.37
C ARG A 91 4.52 -10.66 -9.92
N ALA A 92 3.77 -9.76 -10.59
CA ALA A 92 2.35 -9.54 -10.30
C ALA A 92 1.53 -10.81 -10.51
N LYS A 93 1.73 -11.51 -11.63
CA LYS A 93 1.06 -12.80 -11.90
C LYS A 93 1.45 -13.88 -10.89
N LYS A 94 2.72 -13.95 -10.49
CA LYS A 94 3.18 -14.87 -9.45
C LYS A 94 2.54 -14.60 -8.10
N GLY A 95 2.34 -13.33 -7.76
CA GLY A 95 1.70 -12.90 -6.51
C GLY A 95 0.17 -12.93 -6.52
N GLY A 96 -0.44 -13.13 -7.70
CA GLY A 96 -1.89 -13.10 -7.86
C GLY A 96 -2.48 -11.68 -7.87
N LEU A 97 -1.66 -10.64 -8.07
CA LEU A 97 -2.15 -9.26 -8.17
C LEU A 97 -2.85 -9.05 -9.52
N ASP A 98 -4.15 -8.73 -9.48
CA ASP A 98 -4.99 -8.65 -10.67
C ASP A 98 -5.51 -7.25 -10.96
N ALA A 99 -5.56 -6.36 -9.95
CA ALA A 99 -6.09 -5.01 -10.12
C ALA A 99 -5.37 -3.99 -9.21
N PRO A 100 -4.10 -3.65 -9.50
CA PRO A 100 -3.42 -2.51 -8.89
C PRO A 100 -4.05 -1.20 -9.39
N PHE A 101 -4.48 -0.34 -8.47
CA PHE A 101 -4.80 1.03 -8.84
C PHE A 101 -3.49 1.77 -9.18
N MET A 102 -3.31 2.08 -10.46
CA MET A 102 -2.16 2.82 -10.96
C MET A 102 -2.23 4.26 -10.48
N SER A 103 -1.28 4.67 -9.66
CA SER A 103 -1.20 6.03 -9.12
C SER A 103 -0.80 7.02 -10.21
N ILE A 104 -1.67 7.99 -10.46
CA ILE A 104 -1.37 9.18 -11.25
C ILE A 104 -0.89 10.24 -10.25
N TYR A 105 0.35 10.07 -9.79
CA TYR A 105 0.96 10.91 -8.76
C TYR A 105 1.45 12.25 -9.32
N ILE A 106 1.04 13.34 -8.68
CA ILE A 106 1.41 14.70 -9.04
C ILE A 106 2.24 15.34 -7.94
N PRO A 107 3.54 15.58 -8.17
CA PRO A 107 4.39 16.29 -7.21
C PRO A 107 3.81 17.64 -6.78
N ALA A 108 3.96 18.00 -5.51
CA ALA A 108 3.40 19.23 -4.97
C ALA A 108 3.96 20.50 -5.63
N SER A 109 5.14 20.45 -6.27
CA SER A 109 5.71 21.59 -7.02
C SER A 109 4.79 22.09 -8.14
N TYR A 110 4.04 21.19 -8.78
CA TYR A 110 3.08 21.56 -9.83
C TYR A 110 1.94 22.47 -9.35
N GLN A 111 1.66 22.49 -8.02
CA GLN A 111 0.68 23.40 -7.45
C GLN A 111 1.08 24.88 -7.57
N THR A 112 2.39 25.17 -7.63
CA THR A 112 2.94 26.52 -7.72
C THR A 112 3.54 26.81 -9.09
N GLU A 113 4.07 25.80 -9.76
CA GLU A 113 4.73 25.92 -11.07
C GLU A 113 3.73 25.85 -12.23
N GLY A 114 2.52 25.29 -11.99
CA GLY A 114 1.51 25.02 -13.01
C GLY A 114 1.81 23.76 -13.83
N GLY A 115 0.90 23.39 -14.74
CA GLY A 115 1.06 22.22 -15.60
C GLY A 115 0.69 20.90 -14.95
N ALA A 116 -0.02 20.92 -13.82
CA ALA A 116 -0.47 19.72 -13.10
C ALA A 116 -1.40 18.87 -13.96
N LYS A 117 -2.32 19.47 -14.69
CA LYS A 117 -3.29 18.81 -15.55
C LYS A 117 -2.61 18.08 -16.71
N GLU A 118 -1.72 18.75 -17.42
CA GLU A 118 -0.95 18.17 -18.53
C GLU A 118 -0.05 17.03 -18.07
N PHE A 119 0.53 17.18 -16.86
CA PHE A 119 1.34 16.12 -16.29
C PHE A 119 0.49 14.89 -15.94
N ALA A 120 -0.68 15.06 -15.33
CA ALA A 120 -1.64 13.99 -15.09
C ALA A 120 -2.04 13.27 -16.37
N ASP A 121 -2.41 14.04 -17.42
CA ASP A 121 -2.75 13.49 -18.73
C ASP A 121 -1.61 12.65 -19.32
N SER A 122 -0.36 13.08 -19.17
CA SER A 122 0.79 12.32 -19.65
C SER A 122 0.97 10.98 -18.94
N LEU A 123 0.67 10.89 -17.65
CA LEU A 123 0.71 9.64 -16.90
C LEU A 123 -0.48 8.72 -17.25
N ILE A 124 -1.68 9.29 -17.42
CA ILE A 124 -2.86 8.55 -17.87
C ILE A 124 -2.62 7.92 -19.26
N ASP A 125 -2.05 8.70 -20.19
CA ASP A 125 -1.71 8.20 -21.53
C ASP A 125 -0.64 7.10 -21.47
N MET A 126 0.32 7.22 -20.55
CA MET A 126 1.31 6.18 -20.30
C MET A 126 0.66 4.87 -19.84
N VAL A 127 -0.23 4.91 -18.83
CA VAL A 127 -0.94 3.70 -18.36
C VAL A 127 -1.77 3.10 -19.49
N SER A 128 -2.49 3.93 -20.25
CA SER A 128 -3.29 3.49 -21.39
C SER A 128 -2.43 2.82 -22.47
N SER A 129 -1.23 3.36 -22.73
CA SER A 129 -0.30 2.79 -23.72
C SER A 129 0.22 1.41 -23.32
N ILE A 130 0.34 1.12 -22.02
CA ILE A 130 0.72 -0.21 -21.53
C ILE A 130 -0.31 -1.26 -21.97
N ALA A 131 -1.60 -0.97 -21.76
CA ALA A 131 -2.67 -1.89 -22.16
C ALA A 131 -2.76 -2.07 -23.69
N VAL A 132 -2.47 -1.00 -24.45
CA VAL A 132 -2.41 -1.05 -25.92
C VAL A 132 -1.21 -1.85 -26.41
N ALA A 133 -0.05 -1.69 -25.80
CA ALA A 133 1.18 -2.40 -26.18
C ALA A 133 1.14 -3.90 -25.83
N HIS A 134 0.42 -4.26 -24.77
CA HIS A 134 0.35 -5.63 -24.26
C HIS A 134 -1.11 -6.08 -24.01
N PRO A 135 -1.94 -6.12 -25.07
CA PRO A 135 -3.37 -6.41 -24.92
C PRO A 135 -3.68 -7.85 -24.49
N ASP A 136 -2.69 -8.75 -24.58
CA ASP A 136 -2.73 -10.11 -24.07
C ASP A 136 -2.50 -10.18 -22.53
N LYS A 137 -1.93 -9.14 -21.92
CA LYS A 137 -1.50 -9.11 -20.52
C LYS A 137 -2.29 -8.12 -19.66
N PHE A 138 -2.66 -6.98 -20.22
CA PHE A 138 -3.28 -5.89 -19.48
C PHE A 138 -4.61 -5.45 -20.12
N MET A 139 -5.47 -4.87 -19.30
CA MET A 139 -6.74 -4.28 -19.72
C MET A 139 -7.06 -3.06 -18.86
N MET A 140 -7.43 -1.94 -19.45
CA MET A 140 -7.96 -0.79 -18.70
C MET A 140 -9.26 -1.20 -17.99
N ALA A 141 -9.48 -0.69 -16.78
CA ALA A 141 -10.67 -0.94 -15.98
C ALA A 141 -11.15 0.35 -15.32
N ASN A 142 -12.45 0.63 -15.40
CA ASN A 142 -13.10 1.79 -14.78
C ASN A 142 -14.29 1.37 -13.89
N SER A 143 -14.37 0.08 -13.60
CA SER A 143 -15.41 -0.51 -12.75
C SER A 143 -14.99 -1.88 -12.20
N PRO A 144 -15.60 -2.35 -11.10
CA PRO A 144 -15.43 -3.73 -10.64
C PRO A 144 -15.85 -4.79 -11.69
N ALA A 145 -16.73 -4.44 -12.61
CA ALA A 145 -17.13 -5.35 -13.70
C ALA A 145 -15.98 -5.55 -14.70
N ASP A 146 -15.29 -4.47 -15.08
CA ASP A 146 -14.14 -4.54 -15.98
C ASP A 146 -13.00 -5.37 -15.36
N VAL A 147 -12.73 -5.20 -14.06
CA VAL A 147 -11.74 -6.01 -13.34
C VAL A 147 -12.10 -7.50 -13.41
N LYS A 148 -13.38 -7.87 -13.22
CA LYS A 148 -13.81 -9.26 -13.34
C LYS A 148 -13.65 -9.81 -14.76
N VAL A 149 -13.87 -8.98 -15.78
CA VAL A 149 -13.65 -9.36 -17.19
C VAL A 149 -12.18 -9.59 -17.45
N ALA A 150 -11.30 -8.68 -16.97
CA ALA A 150 -9.85 -8.84 -17.09
C ALA A 150 -9.36 -10.12 -16.39
N PHE A 151 -9.79 -10.35 -15.15
CA PHE A 151 -9.46 -11.54 -14.37
C PHE A 151 -9.87 -12.84 -15.07
N ALA A 152 -11.11 -12.91 -15.57
CA ALA A 152 -11.62 -14.05 -16.32
C ALA A 152 -10.82 -14.31 -17.62
N ALA A 153 -10.25 -13.26 -18.20
CA ALA A 153 -9.37 -13.34 -19.38
C ALA A 153 -7.88 -13.60 -19.02
N GLY A 154 -7.54 -13.78 -17.74
CA GLY A 154 -6.18 -14.01 -17.27
C GLY A 154 -5.26 -12.77 -17.32
N LYS A 155 -5.85 -11.57 -17.47
CA LYS A 155 -5.15 -10.28 -17.60
C LYS A 155 -5.13 -9.54 -16.27
N ILE A 156 -4.17 -8.62 -16.14
CA ILE A 156 -4.15 -7.64 -15.06
C ILE A 156 -4.97 -6.42 -15.50
N ALA A 157 -5.94 -6.05 -14.68
CA ALA A 157 -6.72 -4.83 -14.84
C ALA A 157 -5.92 -3.61 -14.36
N LEU A 158 -6.03 -2.48 -15.03
CA LEU A 158 -5.36 -1.23 -14.70
C LEU A 158 -6.40 -0.13 -14.38
N PRO A 159 -7.06 -0.17 -13.20
CA PRO A 159 -7.78 0.98 -12.69
C PRO A 159 -6.79 2.11 -12.34
N MET A 160 -7.22 3.36 -12.33
CA MET A 160 -6.35 4.51 -12.05
C MET A 160 -6.91 5.35 -10.90
N GLY A 161 -6.00 5.77 -10.01
CA GLY A 161 -6.27 6.76 -8.98
C GLY A 161 -5.37 7.97 -9.15
N MET A 162 -5.90 9.17 -9.03
CA MET A 162 -5.10 10.39 -9.04
C MET A 162 -4.62 10.69 -7.63
N GLU A 163 -3.31 10.77 -7.43
CA GLU A 163 -2.74 11.16 -6.16
C GLU A 163 -2.27 12.61 -6.18
N ASN A 164 -2.85 13.42 -5.30
CA ASN A 164 -2.87 14.87 -5.25
C ASN A 164 -3.87 15.48 -6.26
N GLY A 165 -4.93 16.10 -5.75
CA GLY A 165 -5.96 16.77 -6.56
C GLY A 165 -5.51 18.06 -7.27
N ALA A 166 -4.21 18.38 -7.27
CA ALA A 166 -3.67 19.56 -7.95
C ALA A 166 -4.09 19.69 -9.43
N PRO A 167 -4.26 18.59 -10.23
CA PRO A 167 -4.74 18.68 -11.61
C PRO A 167 -6.18 19.20 -11.79
N ILE A 168 -6.96 19.27 -10.71
CA ILE A 168 -8.28 19.92 -10.77
C ILE A 168 -8.11 21.44 -10.98
N GLU A 169 -6.97 21.97 -10.56
CA GLU A 169 -6.65 23.40 -10.63
C GLU A 169 -7.75 24.24 -9.93
N ASP A 170 -8.23 25.34 -10.50
CA ASP A 170 -9.34 26.14 -10.01
C ASP A 170 -10.64 25.94 -10.84
N ASP A 171 -10.69 24.88 -11.66
CA ASP A 171 -11.83 24.57 -12.54
C ASP A 171 -12.49 23.25 -12.14
N LEU A 172 -13.69 23.36 -11.54
CA LEU A 172 -14.49 22.21 -11.12
C LEU A 172 -14.81 21.24 -12.28
N ALA A 173 -14.86 21.71 -13.53
CA ALA A 173 -15.10 20.87 -14.68
C ALA A 173 -13.99 19.82 -14.90
N ASN A 174 -12.80 20.05 -14.35
CA ASN A 174 -11.70 19.08 -14.42
C ASN A 174 -11.99 17.79 -13.63
N VAL A 175 -12.86 17.80 -12.64
CA VAL A 175 -13.30 16.57 -11.94
C VAL A 175 -14.01 15.64 -12.93
N ALA A 176 -15.01 16.15 -13.66
CA ALA A 176 -15.72 15.39 -14.69
C ALA A 176 -14.82 15.01 -15.87
N TYR A 177 -13.87 15.89 -16.23
CA TYR A 177 -12.84 15.59 -17.24
C TYR A 177 -12.03 14.36 -16.86
N PHE A 178 -11.46 14.32 -15.65
CA PHE A 178 -10.64 13.19 -15.21
C PHE A 178 -11.45 11.90 -15.03
N ARG A 179 -12.72 11.99 -14.63
CA ARG A 179 -13.61 10.81 -14.66
C ARG A 179 -13.69 10.20 -16.06
N LYS A 180 -13.86 11.02 -17.09
CA LYS A 180 -13.88 10.58 -18.51
C LYS A 180 -12.52 10.04 -18.97
N ARG A 181 -11.43 10.50 -18.36
CA ARG A 181 -10.06 9.99 -18.61
C ARG A 181 -9.78 8.66 -17.90
N GLY A 182 -10.71 8.16 -17.07
CA GLY A 182 -10.60 6.87 -16.40
C GLY A 182 -10.06 6.95 -14.98
N ILE A 183 -10.09 8.13 -14.34
CA ILE A 183 -9.75 8.25 -12.93
C ILE A 183 -10.93 7.79 -12.07
N ASP A 184 -10.68 6.83 -11.18
CA ASP A 184 -11.68 6.19 -10.33
C ASP A 184 -11.66 6.69 -8.89
N TYR A 185 -10.51 7.20 -8.41
CA TYR A 185 -10.43 7.94 -7.15
C TYR A 185 -9.52 9.17 -7.28
N ILE A 186 -9.70 10.15 -6.40
CA ILE A 186 -8.78 11.28 -6.24
C ILE A 186 -8.41 11.41 -4.77
N THR A 187 -7.11 11.28 -4.46
CA THR A 187 -6.52 11.68 -3.18
C THR A 187 -6.46 13.20 -3.16
N LEU A 188 -7.15 13.82 -2.22
CA LEU A 188 -7.42 15.25 -2.25
C LEU A 188 -6.18 16.13 -2.24
N THR A 189 -5.15 15.70 -1.53
CA THR A 189 -3.83 16.35 -1.47
C THR A 189 -2.73 15.30 -1.27
N HIS A 190 -1.46 15.73 -1.30
CA HIS A 190 -0.32 14.85 -0.96
C HIS A 190 0.54 15.46 0.15
N SER A 191 1.72 15.97 -0.14
CA SER A 191 2.69 16.42 0.87
C SER A 191 2.54 17.90 1.29
N LYS A 192 1.68 18.65 0.62
CA LYS A 192 1.43 20.07 0.87
C LYS A 192 -0.05 20.39 0.80
N ASP A 193 -0.48 21.41 1.56
CA ASP A 193 -1.77 22.03 1.37
C ASP A 193 -1.94 22.48 -0.08
N ASN A 194 -3.14 22.31 -0.64
CA ASN A 194 -3.44 22.71 -2.00
C ASN A 194 -4.74 23.53 -2.06
N LEU A 195 -5.29 23.77 -3.25
CA LEU A 195 -6.55 24.53 -3.40
C LEU A 195 -7.76 23.79 -2.81
N ILE A 196 -7.67 22.48 -2.55
CA ILE A 196 -8.77 21.64 -2.06
C ILE A 196 -8.76 21.55 -0.54
N CYS A 197 -7.60 21.22 0.06
CA CYS A 197 -7.55 20.94 1.50
C CYS A 197 -6.14 20.97 2.08
N ASP A 198 -6.08 20.84 3.39
CA ASP A 198 -4.84 20.70 4.14
C ASP A 198 -4.31 19.25 4.13
N SER A 199 -2.99 19.14 4.01
CA SER A 199 -2.22 17.90 4.07
C SER A 199 -1.84 17.53 5.51
N SER A 200 -1.73 16.24 5.82
CA SER A 200 -1.19 15.74 7.08
C SER A 200 0.31 16.06 7.27
N TYR A 201 1.02 16.32 6.18
CA TYR A 201 2.45 16.65 6.20
C TYR A 201 2.74 18.15 6.27
N ASP A 202 1.78 19.01 5.92
CA ASP A 202 1.98 20.45 5.94
C ASP A 202 1.51 21.06 7.25
N THR A 203 2.40 21.74 7.94
CA THR A 203 2.09 22.41 9.21
C THR A 203 1.44 23.77 9.05
N THR A 204 1.31 24.27 7.82
CA THR A 204 0.73 25.58 7.50
C THR A 204 -0.74 25.62 7.87
N ARG A 205 -1.50 24.55 7.60
CA ARG A 205 -2.94 24.45 7.87
C ARG A 205 -3.72 25.59 7.24
N THR A 206 -3.52 25.79 5.94
CA THR A 206 -4.03 26.92 5.16
C THR A 206 -5.54 27.11 5.31
N TRP A 207 -6.30 26.02 5.40
CA TRP A 207 -7.76 26.03 5.40
C TRP A 207 -8.37 25.56 6.73
N ASN A 208 -7.57 24.99 7.63
CA ASN A 208 -8.04 24.22 8.79
C ASN A 208 -9.05 23.13 8.38
N GLY A 209 -8.74 22.44 7.29
CA GLY A 209 -9.54 21.36 6.70
C GLY A 209 -9.76 21.55 5.20
N LEU A 210 -11.02 21.50 4.76
CA LEU A 210 -11.41 21.76 3.37
C LEU A 210 -11.49 23.28 3.09
N SER A 211 -10.96 23.69 1.94
CA SER A 211 -11.22 25.03 1.41
C SER A 211 -12.68 25.16 0.95
N PRO A 212 -13.18 26.37 0.68
CA PRO A 212 -14.48 26.56 0.01
C PRO A 212 -14.57 25.79 -1.31
N PHE A 213 -13.54 25.87 -2.16
CA PHE A 213 -13.45 25.11 -3.41
C PHE A 213 -13.41 23.59 -3.18
N GLY A 214 -12.67 23.13 -2.17
CA GLY A 214 -12.60 21.71 -1.82
C GLY A 214 -13.97 21.11 -1.47
N ARG A 215 -14.87 21.88 -0.88
CA ARG A 215 -16.25 21.42 -0.62
C ARG A 215 -17.04 21.20 -1.92
N GLU A 216 -16.85 22.04 -2.93
CA GLU A 216 -17.44 21.89 -4.24
C GLU A 216 -16.82 20.70 -4.98
N VAL A 217 -15.50 20.47 -4.87
CA VAL A 217 -14.80 19.31 -5.43
C VAL A 217 -15.38 18.01 -4.86
N ILE A 218 -15.59 17.89 -3.53
CA ILE A 218 -16.21 16.69 -2.94
C ILE A 218 -17.62 16.45 -3.50
N ALA A 219 -18.42 17.50 -3.62
CA ALA A 219 -19.78 17.39 -4.17
C ALA A 219 -19.75 16.93 -5.64
N GLU A 220 -18.86 17.48 -6.45
CA GLU A 220 -18.71 17.09 -7.87
C GLU A 220 -18.16 15.66 -8.00
N MET A 221 -17.19 15.25 -7.15
CA MET A 221 -16.71 13.86 -7.13
C MET A 221 -17.84 12.87 -6.86
N ASN A 222 -18.71 13.15 -5.88
CA ASN A 222 -19.88 12.30 -5.60
C ASN A 222 -20.83 12.23 -6.81
N LYS A 223 -21.06 13.35 -7.48
CA LYS A 223 -21.96 13.46 -8.63
C LYS A 223 -21.42 12.72 -9.88
N VAL A 224 -20.11 12.74 -10.12
CA VAL A 224 -19.52 12.07 -11.30
C VAL A 224 -19.09 10.64 -11.03
N GLY A 225 -19.17 10.16 -9.78
CA GLY A 225 -18.83 8.80 -9.41
C GLY A 225 -17.33 8.55 -9.29
N ILE A 226 -16.57 9.51 -8.74
CA ILE A 226 -15.18 9.36 -8.34
C ILE A 226 -15.12 9.12 -6.83
N MET A 227 -14.42 8.08 -6.38
CA MET A 227 -14.20 7.81 -4.96
C MET A 227 -13.36 8.92 -4.34
N VAL A 228 -13.82 9.47 -3.21
CA VAL A 228 -13.02 10.42 -2.42
C VAL A 228 -12.00 9.63 -1.62
N ASP A 229 -10.73 9.88 -1.86
CA ASP A 229 -9.63 9.26 -1.12
C ASP A 229 -9.09 10.24 -0.08
N ILE A 230 -9.11 9.78 1.19
CA ILE A 230 -8.69 10.57 2.36
C ILE A 230 -7.26 10.24 2.81
N SER A 231 -6.50 9.46 2.05
CA SER A 231 -5.06 9.33 2.32
C SER A 231 -4.39 10.71 2.22
N HIS A 232 -3.35 10.96 2.98
CA HIS A 232 -2.60 12.22 3.04
C HIS A 232 -3.29 13.45 3.64
N VAL A 233 -4.60 13.44 3.83
CA VAL A 233 -5.31 14.63 4.35
C VAL A 233 -5.05 14.84 5.85
N SER A 234 -5.16 16.10 6.30
CA SER A 234 -5.13 16.42 7.73
C SER A 234 -6.33 15.84 8.48
N ASP A 235 -6.21 15.67 9.80
CA ASP A 235 -7.32 15.21 10.64
C ASP A 235 -8.55 16.13 10.47
N SER A 236 -8.36 17.44 10.39
CA SER A 236 -9.45 18.39 10.17
C SER A 236 -10.14 18.18 8.82
N THR A 237 -9.37 17.95 7.77
CA THR A 237 -9.90 17.62 6.43
C THR A 237 -10.69 16.31 6.48
N PHE A 238 -10.16 15.27 7.11
CA PHE A 238 -10.86 13.99 7.25
C PHE A 238 -12.27 14.18 7.84
N TRP A 239 -12.38 14.84 8.98
CA TRP A 239 -13.68 15.01 9.65
C TRP A 239 -14.66 15.83 8.82
N GLN A 240 -14.18 16.83 8.09
CA GLN A 240 -15.04 17.62 7.21
C GLN A 240 -15.49 16.83 5.99
N VAL A 241 -14.63 15.96 5.41
CA VAL A 241 -15.00 15.03 4.33
C VAL A 241 -16.05 14.03 4.83
N MET A 242 -15.84 13.41 6.02
CA MET A 242 -16.82 12.49 6.60
C MET A 242 -18.20 13.14 6.80
N ALA A 243 -18.24 14.41 7.15
CA ALA A 243 -19.51 15.13 7.30
C ALA A 243 -20.17 15.48 5.95
N LEU A 244 -19.39 15.75 4.92
CA LEU A 244 -19.86 16.31 3.65
C LEU A 244 -20.16 15.26 2.58
N SER A 245 -19.28 14.27 2.41
CA SER A 245 -19.43 13.29 1.32
C SER A 245 -20.74 12.51 1.42
N GLN A 246 -21.48 12.40 0.34
CA GLN A 246 -22.71 11.60 0.24
C GLN A 246 -22.43 10.13 -0.09
N ALA A 247 -21.26 9.84 -0.67
CA ALA A 247 -20.79 8.51 -0.97
C ALA A 247 -19.79 8.01 0.09
N PRO A 248 -19.58 6.69 0.22
CA PRO A 248 -18.48 6.14 1.00
C PRO A 248 -17.13 6.62 0.46
N CYS A 249 -16.16 6.81 1.38
CA CYS A 249 -14.81 7.21 1.04
C CYS A 249 -13.85 6.04 1.17
N ILE A 250 -12.64 6.19 0.61
CA ILE A 250 -11.53 5.26 0.79
C ILE A 250 -10.35 5.96 1.47
N ALA A 251 -9.50 5.19 2.14
CA ALA A 251 -8.11 5.52 2.34
C ALA A 251 -7.31 4.55 1.48
N SER A 252 -6.83 4.99 0.33
CA SER A 252 -6.22 4.11 -0.68
C SER A 252 -4.91 3.46 -0.21
N HIS A 253 -4.17 4.13 0.69
CA HIS A 253 -2.89 3.69 1.22
C HIS A 253 -2.56 4.38 2.55
N SER A 254 -3.31 4.07 3.61
CA SER A 254 -3.05 4.56 4.97
C SER A 254 -2.96 3.39 5.94
N SER A 255 -2.30 3.61 7.09
CA SER A 255 -2.16 2.59 8.13
C SER A 255 -2.77 3.06 9.46
N VAL A 256 -2.59 2.28 10.52
CA VAL A 256 -3.20 2.53 11.82
C VAL A 256 -2.25 3.35 12.69
N ARG A 257 -2.70 4.52 13.17
CA ARG A 257 -1.89 5.46 13.98
C ARG A 257 -1.49 4.90 15.34
N LYS A 258 -2.21 3.92 15.86
CA LYS A 258 -1.85 3.23 17.11
C LYS A 258 -0.42 2.70 17.10
N PHE A 259 0.05 2.19 15.97
CA PHE A 259 1.40 1.63 15.84
C PHE A 259 2.47 2.68 15.49
N THR A 260 2.04 3.89 15.14
CA THR A 260 2.88 5.05 14.82
C THR A 260 2.35 6.29 15.54
N PRO A 261 2.39 6.35 16.88
CA PRO A 261 1.79 7.43 17.66
C PRO A 261 2.30 8.81 17.22
N GLY A 262 1.36 9.76 17.02
CA GLY A 262 1.69 11.12 16.59
C GLY A 262 1.84 11.29 15.07
N PHE A 263 1.84 10.23 14.29
CA PHE A 263 1.95 10.31 12.83
C PHE A 263 0.57 10.53 12.18
N GLU A 264 0.22 11.79 11.92
CA GLU A 264 -1.09 12.22 11.41
C GLU A 264 -1.44 11.59 10.04
N ARG A 265 -0.44 11.16 9.27
CA ARG A 265 -0.64 10.48 7.99
C ARG A 265 -1.41 9.15 8.13
N ASN A 266 -1.33 8.51 9.29
CA ASN A 266 -2.07 7.31 9.64
C ASN A 266 -3.38 7.65 10.37
N MET A 267 -4.38 6.78 10.24
CA MET A 267 -5.70 6.96 10.83
C MET A 267 -5.74 6.52 12.30
N ASN A 268 -6.32 7.35 13.16
CA ASN A 268 -6.61 6.95 14.53
C ASN A 268 -7.89 6.09 14.61
N ASP A 269 -8.15 5.48 15.77
CA ASP A 269 -9.27 4.55 15.97
C ASP A 269 -10.65 5.16 15.69
N ASP A 270 -10.86 6.45 16.03
CA ASP A 270 -12.13 7.10 15.79
C ASP A 270 -12.33 7.42 14.30
N MET A 271 -11.27 7.77 13.59
CA MET A 271 -11.31 7.96 12.14
C MET A 271 -11.64 6.63 11.42
N ILE A 272 -11.02 5.50 11.85
CA ILE A 272 -11.30 4.17 11.27
C ILE A 272 -12.77 3.81 11.47
N LYS A 273 -13.30 4.02 12.68
CA LYS A 273 -14.73 3.78 12.96
C LYS A 273 -15.65 4.68 12.14
N ALA A 274 -15.31 5.96 11.99
CA ALA A 274 -16.11 6.91 11.20
C ALA A 274 -16.12 6.55 9.72
N LEU A 275 -14.95 6.18 9.16
CA LEU A 275 -14.84 5.69 7.78
C LEU A 275 -15.70 4.45 7.57
N ALA A 276 -15.64 3.48 8.48
CA ALA A 276 -16.43 2.25 8.43
C ALA A 276 -17.93 2.52 8.55
N GLN A 277 -18.36 3.39 9.47
CA GLN A 277 -19.77 3.79 9.62
C GLN A 277 -20.34 4.43 8.35
N LYS A 278 -19.48 5.11 7.58
CA LYS A 278 -19.83 5.65 6.26
C LYS A 278 -19.80 4.59 5.14
N GLY A 279 -19.50 3.35 5.45
CA GLY A 279 -19.38 2.25 4.49
C GLY A 279 -18.05 2.23 3.73
N GLY A 280 -17.06 3.00 4.15
CA GLY A 280 -15.75 3.09 3.50
C GLY A 280 -14.82 1.92 3.80
N VAL A 281 -13.59 2.02 3.29
CA VAL A 281 -12.53 1.02 3.46
C VAL A 281 -11.17 1.70 3.66
N ILE A 282 -10.39 1.21 4.62
CA ILE A 282 -8.96 1.54 4.75
C ILE A 282 -8.14 0.46 4.06
N GLN A 283 -7.21 0.85 3.20
CA GLN A 283 -6.29 -0.04 2.50
C GLN A 283 -4.91 0.18 3.11
N ILE A 284 -4.36 -0.89 3.72
CA ILE A 284 -3.16 -0.78 4.56
C ILE A 284 -1.92 -0.54 3.71
N ASN A 285 -1.22 0.57 3.99
CA ASN A 285 0.08 0.91 3.41
C ASN A 285 1.16 -0.04 3.94
N PHE A 286 2.06 -0.50 3.07
CA PHE A 286 3.11 -1.45 3.43
C PHE A 286 4.46 -0.79 3.77
N GLY A 287 4.64 0.50 3.57
CA GLY A 287 5.88 1.18 3.96
C GLY A 287 6.19 1.01 5.45
N SER A 288 7.37 0.50 5.79
CA SER A 288 7.74 0.15 7.18
C SER A 288 7.62 1.31 8.16
N THR A 289 7.82 2.54 7.70
CA THR A 289 7.67 3.75 8.53
C THR A 289 6.20 4.11 8.81
N PHE A 290 5.26 3.57 8.03
CA PHE A 290 3.82 3.68 8.26
C PHE A 290 3.29 2.57 9.17
N LEU A 291 4.09 1.50 9.34
CA LEU A 291 3.69 0.31 10.08
C LEU A 291 4.25 0.29 11.52
N ASP A 292 5.46 0.81 11.73
CA ASP A 292 6.12 0.74 13.05
C ASP A 292 6.83 2.06 13.38
N GLY A 293 6.41 2.68 14.49
CA GLY A 293 7.00 3.92 14.99
C GLY A 293 8.47 3.79 15.38
N ASN A 294 8.95 2.60 15.78
CA ASN A 294 10.36 2.38 16.06
C ASN A 294 11.19 2.38 14.77
N VAL A 295 10.67 1.79 13.70
CA VAL A 295 11.31 1.85 12.37
C VAL A 295 11.38 3.29 11.89
N ALA A 296 10.29 4.05 12.02
CA ALA A 296 10.24 5.46 11.65
C ALA A 296 11.29 6.27 12.43
N ALA A 297 11.32 6.14 13.76
CA ALA A 297 12.27 6.86 14.62
C ALA A 297 13.73 6.51 14.31
N GLN A 298 14.03 5.22 14.05
CA GLN A 298 15.39 4.82 13.68
C GLN A 298 15.79 5.43 12.34
N ARG A 299 14.92 5.36 11.32
CA ARG A 299 15.22 5.90 9.99
C ARG A 299 15.43 7.41 10.02
N ASP A 300 14.63 8.15 10.79
CA ASP A 300 14.80 9.59 10.99
C ASP A 300 16.13 9.91 11.67
N SER A 301 16.50 9.13 12.68
CA SER A 301 17.79 9.29 13.38
C SER A 301 18.97 9.02 12.44
N LEU A 302 18.93 7.94 11.66
CA LEU A 302 19.98 7.59 10.70
C LEU A 302 20.07 8.63 9.57
N ARG A 303 18.93 9.12 9.08
CA ARG A 303 18.89 10.19 8.07
C ARG A 303 19.55 11.47 8.58
N THR A 304 19.20 11.86 9.80
CA THR A 304 19.78 13.06 10.43
C THR A 304 21.29 12.89 10.63
N LEU A 305 21.75 11.74 11.09
CA LEU A 305 23.16 11.44 11.25
C LEU A 305 23.92 11.53 9.92
N LEU A 306 23.38 10.91 8.86
CA LEU A 306 23.97 10.96 7.53
C LEU A 306 23.97 12.37 6.95
N GLN A 307 22.90 13.16 7.15
CA GLN A 307 22.85 14.56 6.75
C GLN A 307 23.99 15.37 7.40
N ASN A 308 24.24 15.17 8.68
CA ASN A 308 25.33 15.86 9.38
C ASN A 308 26.70 15.45 8.85
N ILE A 309 26.93 14.15 8.60
CA ILE A 309 28.19 13.66 7.99
C ILE A 309 28.43 14.28 6.59
N LEU A 310 27.38 14.39 5.79
CA LEU A 310 27.49 15.01 4.47
C LEU A 310 27.72 16.53 4.56
N ALA A 311 27.00 17.20 5.46
CA ALA A 311 27.15 18.64 5.67
C ALA A 311 28.56 19.04 6.14
N GLU A 312 29.21 18.26 7.02
CA GLU A 312 30.62 18.46 7.43
C GLU A 312 31.60 18.39 6.25
N LYS A 313 31.18 17.75 5.13
CA LYS A 313 31.97 17.64 3.91
C LYS A 313 31.47 18.56 2.79
N GLU A 314 30.55 19.46 3.11
CA GLU A 314 29.91 20.37 2.15
C GLU A 314 29.21 19.63 0.99
N LEU A 315 28.67 18.41 1.27
CA LEU A 315 27.97 17.56 0.32
C LEU A 315 26.48 17.47 0.62
N SER A 316 25.70 17.23 -0.41
CA SER A 316 24.28 16.89 -0.35
C SER A 316 24.05 15.43 -0.79
N PHE A 317 22.88 14.87 -0.54
CA PHE A 317 22.51 13.53 -1.03
C PHE A 317 22.54 13.36 -2.56
N ARG A 318 22.53 14.48 -3.31
CA ARG A 318 22.52 14.47 -4.78
C ARG A 318 23.91 14.48 -5.40
N ASP A 319 24.94 14.70 -4.60
CA ASP A 319 26.31 14.83 -5.10
C ASP A 319 26.91 13.44 -5.37
N GLU A 320 27.55 13.28 -6.52
CA GLU A 320 28.24 12.02 -6.87
C GLU A 320 29.28 11.61 -5.83
N ALA A 321 29.99 12.61 -5.25
CA ALA A 321 30.97 12.38 -4.19
C ALA A 321 30.36 11.87 -2.88
N ALA A 322 29.05 12.03 -2.66
CA ALA A 322 28.36 11.52 -1.49
C ALA A 322 28.08 10.00 -1.59
N LYS A 323 27.97 9.44 -2.78
CA LYS A 323 27.61 8.03 -3.00
C LYS A 323 28.43 7.03 -2.18
N PRO A 324 29.77 7.05 -2.24
CA PRO A 324 30.56 6.08 -1.45
C PRO A 324 30.43 6.27 0.07
N ILE A 325 30.12 7.48 0.52
CA ILE A 325 29.87 7.79 1.93
C ILE A 325 28.52 7.19 2.34
N ILE A 326 27.49 7.36 1.52
CA ILE A 326 26.15 6.83 1.74
C ILE A 326 26.18 5.30 1.76
N GLU A 327 26.85 4.67 0.79
CA GLU A 327 26.97 3.22 0.73
C GLU A 327 27.70 2.63 1.96
N LYS A 328 28.80 3.25 2.35
CA LYS A 328 29.52 2.84 3.58
C LYS A 328 28.63 3.03 4.81
N PHE A 329 27.96 4.17 4.94
CA PHE A 329 27.08 4.45 6.06
C PHE A 329 25.95 3.42 6.17
N GLN A 330 25.30 3.06 5.06
CA GLN A 330 24.24 2.06 5.02
C GLN A 330 24.73 0.66 5.42
N GLN A 331 25.96 0.29 5.05
CA GLN A 331 26.57 -0.97 5.49
C GLN A 331 26.85 -0.99 7.00
N GLU A 332 27.29 0.13 7.57
CA GLU A 332 27.59 0.27 9.00
C GLU A 332 26.33 0.45 9.86
N HIS A 333 25.25 0.97 9.27
CA HIS A 333 23.98 1.27 9.94
C HIS A 333 22.79 0.65 9.18
N PRO A 334 22.58 -0.66 9.26
CA PRO A 334 21.47 -1.31 8.56
C PRO A 334 20.13 -0.75 9.05
N ALA A 335 19.26 -0.43 8.08
CA ALA A 335 17.92 0.04 8.38
C ALA A 335 17.05 -1.09 8.94
N LEU A 336 16.20 -0.77 9.90
CA LEU A 336 15.12 -1.65 10.33
C LEU A 336 14.01 -1.68 9.27
N PHE A 337 13.32 -2.81 9.22
CA PHE A 337 12.13 -3.01 8.42
C PHE A 337 11.04 -3.62 9.30
N ALA A 338 9.80 -3.26 9.05
CA ALA A 338 8.66 -4.05 9.48
C ALA A 338 8.65 -5.41 8.75
N ASP A 339 7.74 -6.28 9.07
CA ASP A 339 7.54 -7.57 8.44
C ASP A 339 6.08 -7.81 8.06
N VAL A 340 5.80 -8.94 7.46
CA VAL A 340 4.45 -9.34 7.06
C VAL A 340 3.50 -9.46 8.26
N GLU A 341 4.03 -9.86 9.41
CA GLU A 341 3.27 -9.99 10.66
C GLU A 341 2.79 -8.61 11.14
N THR A 342 3.66 -7.60 11.05
CA THR A 342 3.31 -6.20 11.36
C THR A 342 2.18 -5.67 10.46
N VAL A 343 2.19 -5.98 9.15
CA VAL A 343 1.08 -5.62 8.26
C VAL A 343 -0.22 -6.28 8.71
N ALA A 344 -0.18 -7.56 9.07
CA ALA A 344 -1.34 -8.29 9.56
C ALA A 344 -1.84 -7.74 10.91
N ASP A 345 -0.97 -7.21 11.79
CA ASP A 345 -1.38 -6.52 13.04
C ASP A 345 -2.25 -5.29 12.75
N HIS A 346 -1.93 -4.52 11.71
CA HIS A 346 -2.76 -3.41 11.28
C HIS A 346 -4.13 -3.88 10.78
N ILE A 347 -4.17 -4.97 10.01
CA ILE A 347 -5.43 -5.58 9.54
C ILE A 347 -6.26 -6.04 10.74
N ASP A 348 -5.68 -6.78 11.67
CA ASP A 348 -6.35 -7.26 12.89
C ASP A 348 -6.94 -6.10 13.70
N HIS A 349 -6.19 -5.00 13.82
CA HIS A 349 -6.66 -3.83 14.57
C HIS A 349 -7.89 -3.20 13.92
N VAL A 350 -7.89 -3.03 12.59
CA VAL A 350 -9.06 -2.52 11.86
C VAL A 350 -10.25 -3.48 12.00
N VAL A 351 -10.01 -4.78 11.86
CA VAL A 351 -11.05 -5.81 12.01
C VAL A 351 -11.67 -5.79 13.42
N ALA A 352 -10.83 -5.64 14.44
CA ALA A 352 -11.30 -5.54 15.84
C ALA A 352 -12.14 -4.27 16.09
N LEU A 353 -11.85 -3.15 15.41
CA LEU A 353 -12.58 -1.89 15.57
C LEU A 353 -13.89 -1.82 14.76
N SER A 354 -13.89 -2.39 13.56
CA SER A 354 -14.91 -2.07 12.54
C SER A 354 -15.40 -3.28 11.75
N GLY A 355 -14.81 -4.45 11.96
CA GLY A 355 -15.12 -5.67 11.22
C GLY A 355 -14.32 -5.79 9.92
N VAL A 356 -14.29 -7.03 9.39
CA VAL A 356 -13.50 -7.41 8.22
C VAL A 356 -13.93 -6.73 6.91
N ASP A 357 -15.13 -6.16 6.87
CA ASP A 357 -15.69 -5.50 5.68
C ASP A 357 -15.05 -4.13 5.36
N HIS A 358 -14.15 -3.63 6.21
CA HIS A 358 -13.63 -2.26 6.15
C HIS A 358 -12.11 -2.17 5.99
N VAL A 359 -11.42 -3.25 5.65
CA VAL A 359 -9.98 -3.29 5.43
C VAL A 359 -9.61 -3.97 4.12
N ALA A 360 -8.53 -3.50 3.47
CA ALA A 360 -7.98 -4.07 2.23
C ALA A 360 -6.49 -3.74 2.10
N PHE A 361 -5.87 -4.06 0.96
CA PHE A 361 -4.46 -3.80 0.66
C PHE A 361 -4.31 -2.48 -0.10
N GLY A 362 -3.33 -1.67 0.31
CA GLY A 362 -2.92 -0.44 -0.35
C GLY A 362 -1.42 -0.26 -0.21
N SER A 363 -0.65 -1.11 -0.87
CA SER A 363 0.77 -1.38 -0.60
C SER A 363 1.68 -0.18 -0.69
N ASP A 364 1.39 0.73 -1.60
CA ASP A 364 2.28 1.83 -1.97
C ASP A 364 3.59 1.31 -2.62
N PHE A 365 3.50 0.18 -3.35
CA PHE A 365 4.61 -0.34 -4.14
C PHE A 365 5.08 0.68 -5.16
N ASP A 366 6.39 0.79 -5.34
CA ASP A 366 7.10 1.80 -6.13
C ASP A 366 7.03 3.23 -5.56
N GLY A 367 6.28 3.50 -4.46
CA GLY A 367 6.13 4.81 -3.82
C GLY A 367 6.97 5.00 -2.56
N VAL A 368 7.21 3.94 -1.78
CA VAL A 368 7.90 4.02 -0.48
C VAL A 368 9.41 3.76 -0.52
N GLY A 369 9.99 3.59 -1.71
CA GLY A 369 11.42 3.29 -1.88
C GLY A 369 11.85 2.01 -1.13
N ASP A 370 13.09 1.96 -0.64
CA ASP A 370 13.57 0.82 0.18
C ASP A 370 13.00 0.89 1.61
N SER A 371 11.68 0.76 1.72
CA SER A 371 10.98 0.78 3.02
C SER A 371 9.99 -0.38 3.18
N LEU A 372 9.87 -1.26 2.19
CA LEU A 372 8.91 -2.37 2.21
C LEU A 372 9.26 -3.41 3.28
N PRO A 373 8.24 -4.12 3.85
CA PRO A 373 8.46 -5.07 4.93
C PRO A 373 9.21 -6.33 4.47
N THR A 374 9.88 -6.97 5.40
CA THR A 374 10.40 -8.32 5.19
C THR A 374 9.23 -9.26 4.88
N GLY A 375 9.33 -10.00 3.78
CA GLY A 375 8.25 -10.88 3.31
C GLY A 375 7.21 -10.22 2.40
N LEU A 376 7.30 -8.89 2.16
CA LEU A 376 6.43 -8.14 1.24
C LEU A 376 7.25 -7.11 0.43
N LYS A 377 8.38 -7.53 -0.14
CA LYS A 377 9.33 -6.66 -0.86
C LYS A 377 8.89 -6.31 -2.28
N ASP A 378 7.95 -7.03 -2.85
CA ASP A 378 7.40 -6.76 -4.18
C ASP A 378 6.03 -7.44 -4.38
N VAL A 379 5.41 -7.15 -5.50
CA VAL A 379 4.06 -7.63 -5.86
C VAL A 379 3.94 -9.16 -5.98
N SER A 380 5.03 -9.93 -5.98
CA SER A 380 4.98 -11.40 -6.00
C SER A 380 4.68 -12.00 -4.62
N MET A 381 4.64 -11.18 -3.57
CA MET A 381 4.67 -11.65 -2.19
C MET A 381 3.31 -11.57 -1.46
N TYR A 382 2.21 -11.21 -2.12
CA TYR A 382 0.87 -11.24 -1.51
C TYR A 382 0.50 -12.59 -0.88
N PRO A 383 0.92 -13.76 -1.45
CA PRO A 383 0.67 -15.05 -0.80
C PRO A 383 1.27 -15.16 0.62
N ASN A 384 2.34 -14.42 0.93
CA ASN A 384 2.92 -14.41 2.28
C ASN A 384 1.95 -13.73 3.28
N LEU A 385 1.32 -12.63 2.90
CA LEU A 385 0.33 -11.95 3.73
C LEU A 385 -0.94 -12.80 3.88
N ILE A 386 -1.40 -13.42 2.80
CA ILE A 386 -2.54 -14.36 2.85
C ILE A 386 -2.22 -15.54 3.77
N MET A 387 -0.99 -16.08 3.73
CA MET A 387 -0.55 -17.14 4.62
C MET A 387 -0.59 -16.69 6.09
N GLU A 388 -0.17 -15.46 6.37
CA GLU A 388 -0.21 -14.91 7.72
C GLU A 388 -1.66 -14.72 8.21
N LEU A 389 -2.55 -14.23 7.37
CA LEU A 389 -3.98 -14.12 7.70
C LEU A 389 -4.60 -15.50 7.99
N LEU A 390 -4.28 -16.54 7.18
CA LEU A 390 -4.69 -17.92 7.45
C LEU A 390 -4.15 -18.43 8.80
N ARG A 391 -2.89 -18.11 9.13
CA ARG A 391 -2.26 -18.47 10.42
C ARG A 391 -2.99 -17.83 11.61
N ARG A 392 -3.51 -16.61 11.43
CA ARG A 392 -4.33 -15.87 12.41
C ARG A 392 -5.78 -16.36 12.49
N GLY A 393 -6.18 -17.29 11.61
CA GLY A 393 -7.51 -17.91 11.65
C GLY A 393 -8.55 -17.25 10.75
N TYR A 394 -8.18 -16.31 9.90
CA TYR A 394 -9.08 -15.75 8.90
C TYR A 394 -9.60 -16.84 7.97
N GLN A 395 -10.92 -16.81 7.71
CA GLN A 395 -11.58 -17.73 6.82
C GLN A 395 -11.42 -17.29 5.35
N GLU A 396 -11.64 -18.21 4.41
CA GLU A 396 -11.46 -17.93 2.98
C GLU A 396 -12.33 -16.76 2.48
N ASP A 397 -13.57 -16.65 2.97
CA ASP A 397 -14.47 -15.55 2.62
C ASP A 397 -14.04 -14.20 3.21
N GLU A 398 -13.44 -14.19 4.41
CA GLU A 398 -12.85 -13.01 5.02
C GLU A 398 -11.61 -12.55 4.23
N ILE A 399 -10.76 -13.49 3.81
CA ILE A 399 -9.61 -13.21 2.95
C ILE A 399 -10.08 -12.64 1.60
N ALA A 400 -11.13 -13.20 0.99
CA ALA A 400 -11.71 -12.66 -0.24
C ALA A 400 -12.25 -11.24 -0.07
N LYS A 401 -12.81 -10.90 1.11
CA LYS A 401 -13.23 -9.54 1.44
C LYS A 401 -12.04 -8.58 1.45
N ILE A 402 -10.97 -8.94 2.16
CA ILE A 402 -9.74 -8.14 2.27
C ILE A 402 -9.07 -7.99 0.90
N CYS A 403 -9.01 -9.05 0.11
CA CYS A 403 -8.37 -9.03 -1.20
C CYS A 403 -9.07 -8.11 -2.22
N TYR A 404 -10.41 -8.08 -2.26
CA TYR A 404 -11.10 -7.31 -3.30
C TYR A 404 -12.53 -6.88 -2.98
N SER A 405 -13.32 -7.70 -2.26
CA SER A 405 -14.77 -7.48 -2.18
C SER A 405 -15.12 -6.18 -1.49
N ASN A 406 -14.32 -5.76 -0.51
CA ASN A 406 -14.50 -4.51 0.24
C ASN A 406 -14.29 -3.29 -0.67
N VAL A 407 -13.22 -3.27 -1.44
CA VAL A 407 -12.94 -2.20 -2.43
C VAL A 407 -14.05 -2.17 -3.49
N PHE A 408 -14.44 -3.33 -4.02
CA PHE A 408 -15.52 -3.42 -5.03
C PHE A 408 -16.87 -2.95 -4.50
N ARG A 409 -17.14 -3.16 -3.22
CA ARG A 409 -18.36 -2.67 -2.57
C ARG A 409 -18.37 -1.14 -2.56
N VAL A 410 -17.29 -0.51 -2.12
CA VAL A 410 -17.17 0.95 -2.08
C VAL A 410 -17.26 1.54 -3.48
N TRP A 411 -16.49 1.02 -4.42
CA TRP A 411 -16.46 1.50 -5.81
C TRP A 411 -17.85 1.44 -6.48
N ARG A 412 -18.59 0.31 -6.30
CA ARG A 412 -19.97 0.22 -6.77
C ARG A 412 -20.92 1.19 -6.07
N GLN A 413 -20.79 1.35 -4.76
CA GLN A 413 -21.66 2.24 -4.01
C GLN A 413 -21.48 3.70 -4.42
N VAL A 414 -20.25 4.13 -4.71
CA VAL A 414 -19.96 5.47 -5.23
C VAL A 414 -20.64 5.69 -6.59
N ALA A 415 -20.58 4.70 -7.49
CA ALA A 415 -21.29 4.77 -8.78
C ALA A 415 -22.80 4.86 -8.60
N LEU A 416 -23.39 4.07 -7.70
CA LEU A 416 -24.83 4.13 -7.40
C LEU A 416 -25.27 5.47 -6.80
N VAL A 417 -24.44 6.07 -5.94
CA VAL A 417 -24.72 7.43 -5.42
C VAL A 417 -24.73 8.43 -6.56
N ALA A 418 -23.74 8.37 -7.47
CA ALA A 418 -23.68 9.28 -8.61
C ALA A 418 -24.92 9.15 -9.54
N GLU A 419 -25.44 7.95 -9.73
CA GLU A 419 -26.68 7.73 -10.50
C GLU A 419 -27.92 8.35 -9.83
N SER A 420 -27.87 8.58 -8.52
CA SER A 420 -28.98 9.12 -7.73
C SER A 420 -28.94 10.64 -7.56
N LEU A 421 -27.81 11.30 -7.86
CA LEU A 421 -27.60 12.75 -7.77
C LEU A 421 -27.82 13.46 -9.10
#